data_e02bd16b86554154d0104aead1f44a11
#
_entry.id   e02bd16b86554154d0104aead1f44a11
#
_cell.length_a   1.000
_cell.length_b   1.000
_cell.length_c   1.000
_cell.angle_alpha   90.00
_cell.angle_beta   90.00
_cell.angle_gamma   90.00
#
_symmetry.space_group_name_H-M   'P 1'
#
loop_
_entity.id
_entity.type
_entity.pdbx_description
1 polymer ?
#
loop_
_entity_poly.entity_id
_entity_poly.type
_entity_poly.pdbx_seq_one_letter_code
_entity_poly.pdbx_strand_id
1 'polypeptide(L)'
;LGNRPGPATLGVAIPPDFKDSDVFAVYSYSDEGHVDDSETPDYSQLLVDMKEAAQAQSEERKKAGLGTVELLGWAEPPHYDKTQHKLFWAEKLKFGDGEGLTLNYNVRVLGRAGHLVVQGVGGMEQLAEVAARNQELLRVTEFVSGQRYEEFNADYDKVATYGIGGLIAGGIAAKAGLFAKLALLLKVALKPILVGLCVIGAGIAKIFTGRK
;
A
#
# COMPACT_ATOMS: atom_id res chain seq x y z
N LEU A 1 -9.71 -19.80 -9.79
CA LEU A 1 -9.64 -18.50 -9.12
C LEU A 1 -10.35 -17.36 -9.89
N GLY A 2 -10.77 -17.56 -11.15
CA GLY A 2 -11.60 -16.64 -11.95
C GLY A 2 -10.97 -15.30 -12.35
N ASN A 3 -9.95 -14.82 -11.69
CA ASN A 3 -9.27 -13.58 -12.00
C ASN A 3 -8.18 -13.78 -13.06
N ARG A 4 -8.08 -12.84 -14.01
CA ARG A 4 -6.95 -12.82 -14.95
C ARG A 4 -5.69 -12.37 -14.21
N PRO A 5 -4.52 -13.00 -14.47
CA PRO A 5 -3.26 -12.52 -13.91
C PRO A 5 -3.01 -11.08 -14.32
N GLY A 6 -2.63 -10.22 -13.38
CA GLY A 6 -2.13 -8.88 -13.68
C GLY A 6 -0.71 -8.94 -14.28
N PRO A 7 -0.24 -7.87 -14.92
CA PRO A 7 1.08 -7.81 -15.56
C PRO A 7 2.26 -8.03 -14.57
N ALA A 8 2.04 -7.74 -13.29
CA ALA A 8 3.03 -7.93 -12.23
C ALA A 8 3.00 -9.32 -11.59
N THR A 9 2.03 -10.19 -11.94
CA THR A 9 1.88 -11.52 -11.35
C THR A 9 2.98 -12.45 -11.85
N LEU A 10 3.77 -13.00 -10.93
CA LEU A 10 4.83 -13.97 -11.22
C LEU A 10 4.31 -15.41 -11.22
N GLY A 11 3.37 -15.72 -10.32
CA GLY A 11 2.82 -17.05 -10.19
C GLY A 11 1.92 -17.25 -8.97
N VAL A 12 1.47 -18.48 -8.82
CA VAL A 12 0.67 -18.93 -7.67
C VAL A 12 1.32 -20.19 -7.10
N ALA A 13 1.57 -20.20 -5.80
CA ALA A 13 1.98 -21.38 -5.07
C ALA A 13 0.72 -22.07 -4.51
N ILE A 14 0.49 -23.27 -4.98
CA ILE A 14 -0.62 -24.13 -4.57
C ILE A 14 -0.04 -25.34 -3.85
N PRO A 15 -0.36 -25.54 -2.57
CA PRO A 15 0.16 -26.69 -1.83
C PRO A 15 -0.47 -27.99 -2.35
N PRO A 16 0.19 -29.16 -2.14
CA PRO A 16 -0.31 -30.46 -2.62
C PRO A 16 -1.69 -30.83 -2.06
N ASP A 17 -2.01 -30.36 -0.86
CA ASP A 17 -3.27 -30.56 -0.15
C ASP A 17 -4.29 -29.44 -0.35
N PHE A 18 -4.15 -28.66 -1.40
CA PHE A 18 -5.03 -27.51 -1.71
C PHE A 18 -6.55 -27.90 -1.74
N LYS A 19 -6.86 -29.12 -2.18
CA LYS A 19 -8.24 -29.60 -2.24
C LYS A 19 -8.90 -29.69 -0.86
N ASP A 20 -8.09 -29.80 0.19
CA ASP A 20 -8.57 -29.97 1.56
C ASP A 20 -8.53 -28.66 2.35
N SER A 21 -7.65 -27.69 1.95
CA SER A 21 -7.44 -26.47 2.73
C SER A 21 -7.83 -25.17 2.02
N ASP A 22 -7.97 -25.18 0.68
CA ASP A 22 -8.23 -23.98 -0.15
C ASP A 22 -7.24 -22.81 0.06
N VAL A 23 -6.12 -23.06 0.75
CA VAL A 23 -5.07 -22.06 1.00
C VAL A 23 -4.11 -22.00 -0.18
N PHE A 24 -3.81 -20.80 -0.66
CA PHE A 24 -2.82 -20.58 -1.72
C PHE A 24 -2.10 -19.26 -1.52
N ALA A 25 -0.95 -19.08 -2.17
CA ALA A 25 -0.23 -17.82 -2.18
C ALA A 25 -0.02 -17.30 -3.60
N VAL A 26 -0.26 -16.01 -3.80
CA VAL A 26 -0.02 -15.30 -5.06
C VAL A 26 1.28 -14.52 -4.96
N TYR A 27 2.15 -14.69 -5.94
CA TYR A 27 3.41 -13.96 -6.06
C TYR A 27 3.30 -12.89 -7.14
N SER A 28 3.71 -11.68 -6.80
CA SER A 28 3.88 -10.60 -7.76
C SER A 28 5.09 -9.73 -7.40
N TYR A 29 5.59 -8.95 -8.36
CA TYR A 29 6.70 -8.05 -8.15
C TYR A 29 6.27 -6.60 -8.44
N SER A 30 6.73 -5.67 -7.60
CA SER A 30 6.57 -4.24 -7.80
C SER A 30 7.94 -3.60 -8.01
N ASP A 31 8.12 -2.91 -9.14
CA ASP A 31 9.33 -2.20 -9.57
C ASP A 31 9.28 -0.70 -9.24
N GLU A 32 8.53 -0.33 -8.20
CA GLU A 32 8.31 1.08 -7.86
C GLU A 32 9.54 1.80 -7.29
N GLY A 33 10.63 1.09 -7.06
CA GLY A 33 11.91 1.57 -6.55
C GLY A 33 12.22 1.04 -5.15
N HIS A 34 13.39 1.42 -4.65
CA HIS A 34 13.84 1.10 -3.30
C HIS A 34 12.94 1.75 -2.26
N VAL A 35 12.42 0.97 -1.32
CA VAL A 35 11.52 1.45 -0.26
C VAL A 35 12.33 1.82 0.97
N ASP A 36 12.23 3.06 1.42
CA ASP A 36 12.86 3.50 2.66
C ASP A 36 12.20 2.83 3.87
N ASP A 37 13.01 2.15 4.69
CA ASP A 37 12.61 1.44 5.90
C ASP A 37 13.03 2.16 7.20
N SER A 38 13.46 3.41 7.10
CA SER A 38 13.93 4.20 8.24
C SER A 38 12.81 4.56 9.22
N GLU A 39 11.56 4.67 8.75
CA GLU A 39 10.40 5.06 9.54
C GLU A 39 9.62 3.86 10.03
N THR A 40 9.10 3.95 11.26
CA THR A 40 8.11 3.01 11.80
C THR A 40 6.75 3.71 11.82
N PRO A 41 5.78 3.27 11.01
CA PRO A 41 4.44 3.88 10.96
C PRO A 41 3.67 3.67 12.28
N ASP A 42 2.76 4.58 12.58
CA ASP A 42 1.70 4.32 13.56
C ASP A 42 0.66 3.37 12.92
N TYR A 43 0.76 2.10 13.24
CA TYR A 43 -0.13 1.07 12.68
C TYR A 43 -1.59 1.22 13.10
N SER A 44 -1.87 1.91 14.21
CA SER A 44 -3.24 2.18 14.64
C SER A 44 -3.88 3.26 13.77
N GLN A 45 -3.18 4.37 13.56
CA GLN A 45 -3.64 5.42 12.65
C GLN A 45 -3.73 4.91 11.20
N LEU A 46 -2.73 4.12 10.77
CA LEU A 46 -2.72 3.52 9.44
C LEU A 46 -3.97 2.65 9.19
N LEU A 47 -4.39 1.86 10.19
CA LEU A 47 -5.61 1.06 10.08
C LEU A 47 -6.85 1.92 9.91
N VAL A 48 -6.95 3.05 10.62
CA VAL A 48 -8.06 4.00 10.46
C VAL A 48 -8.11 4.53 9.03
N ASP A 49 -6.97 5.02 8.52
CA ASP A 49 -6.86 5.56 7.16
C ASP A 49 -7.20 4.49 6.09
N MET A 50 -6.75 3.24 6.30
CA MET A 50 -7.06 2.12 5.42
C MET A 50 -8.54 1.74 5.44
N LYS A 51 -9.21 1.78 6.59
CA LYS A 51 -10.67 1.53 6.69
C LYS A 51 -11.47 2.58 5.92
N GLU A 52 -11.11 3.85 6.06
CA GLU A 52 -11.74 4.94 5.30
C GLU A 52 -11.55 4.77 3.79
N ALA A 53 -10.34 4.43 3.35
CA ALA A 53 -10.04 4.16 1.95
C ALA A 53 -10.80 2.94 1.42
N ALA A 54 -10.88 1.85 2.20
CA ALA A 54 -11.62 0.65 1.84
C ALA A 54 -13.13 0.93 1.72
N GLN A 55 -13.69 1.74 2.60
CA GLN A 55 -15.10 2.16 2.52
C GLN A 55 -15.38 2.97 1.25
N ALA A 56 -14.52 3.95 0.93
CA ALA A 56 -14.65 4.73 -0.29
C ALA A 56 -14.57 3.86 -1.55
N GLN A 57 -13.61 2.92 -1.58
CA GLN A 57 -13.47 1.95 -2.67
C GLN A 57 -14.69 1.02 -2.77
N SER A 58 -15.24 0.60 -1.64
CA SER A 58 -16.42 -0.27 -1.57
C SER A 58 -17.65 0.39 -2.20
N GLU A 59 -17.84 1.70 -1.99
CA GLU A 59 -18.91 2.47 -2.63
C GLU A 59 -18.75 2.53 -4.16
N GLU A 60 -17.52 2.71 -4.66
CA GLU A 60 -17.26 2.69 -6.10
C GLU A 60 -17.50 1.30 -6.71
N ARG A 61 -17.11 0.23 -6.00
CA ARG A 61 -17.39 -1.15 -6.40
C ARG A 61 -18.89 -1.42 -6.50
N LYS A 62 -19.67 -0.94 -5.53
CA LYS A 62 -21.13 -1.06 -5.50
C LYS A 62 -21.77 -0.36 -6.71
N LYS A 63 -21.32 0.85 -7.06
CA LYS A 63 -21.76 1.56 -8.27
C LYS A 63 -21.46 0.81 -9.56
N ALA A 64 -20.34 0.07 -9.59
CA ALA A 64 -19.94 -0.77 -10.71
C ALA A 64 -20.65 -2.14 -10.75
N GLY A 65 -21.61 -2.42 -9.84
CA GLY A 65 -22.30 -3.70 -9.74
C GLY A 65 -21.45 -4.84 -9.15
N LEU A 66 -20.32 -4.51 -8.52
CA LEU A 66 -19.44 -5.44 -7.84
C LEU A 66 -19.81 -5.51 -6.35
N GLY A 67 -19.55 -6.65 -5.71
CA GLY A 67 -19.78 -6.79 -4.27
C GLY A 67 -18.93 -5.80 -3.44
N THR A 68 -19.43 -5.44 -2.25
CA THR A 68 -18.70 -4.60 -1.29
C THR A 68 -17.53 -5.35 -0.65
N VAL A 69 -16.54 -4.61 -0.18
CA VAL A 69 -15.42 -5.12 0.62
C VAL A 69 -15.25 -4.22 1.84
N GLU A 70 -15.25 -4.81 3.02
CA GLU A 70 -15.05 -4.10 4.28
C GLU A 70 -13.77 -4.58 4.96
N LEU A 71 -12.89 -3.66 5.34
CA LEU A 71 -11.73 -3.94 6.18
C LEU A 71 -12.14 -3.84 7.65
N LEU A 72 -12.26 -4.99 8.32
CA LEU A 72 -12.68 -5.04 9.73
C LEU A 72 -11.54 -4.71 10.70
N GLY A 73 -10.30 -5.07 10.35
CA GLY A 73 -9.13 -4.82 11.19
C GLY A 73 -7.96 -5.73 10.84
N TRP A 74 -6.95 -5.69 11.68
CA TRP A 74 -5.85 -6.64 11.61
C TRP A 74 -6.30 -8.01 12.14
N ALA A 75 -6.01 -9.06 11.40
CA ALA A 75 -5.97 -10.42 11.91
C ALA A 75 -4.61 -10.68 12.57
N GLU A 76 -3.54 -10.09 12.00
CA GLU A 76 -2.20 -9.98 12.57
C GLU A 76 -1.67 -8.57 12.29
N PRO A 77 -1.30 -7.79 13.34
CA PRO A 77 -0.76 -6.43 13.15
C PRO A 77 0.52 -6.43 12.32
N PRO A 78 0.84 -5.34 11.60
CA PRO A 78 2.07 -5.24 10.85
C PRO A 78 3.31 -5.42 11.71
N HIS A 79 4.26 -6.20 11.21
CA HIS A 79 5.57 -6.43 11.78
C HIS A 79 6.65 -6.37 10.70
N TYR A 80 7.68 -5.56 10.92
CA TYR A 80 8.81 -5.43 10.01
C TYR A 80 10.09 -6.00 10.63
N ASP A 81 10.65 -7.02 9.98
CA ASP A 81 11.97 -7.58 10.31
C ASP A 81 13.06 -6.83 9.51
N LYS A 82 13.77 -5.92 10.19
CA LYS A 82 14.86 -5.13 9.60
C LYS A 82 16.07 -5.98 9.17
N THR A 83 16.26 -7.16 9.77
CA THR A 83 17.39 -8.00 9.46
C THR A 83 17.20 -8.74 8.14
N GLN A 84 15.96 -9.14 7.87
CA GLN A 84 15.60 -9.86 6.65
C GLN A 84 14.94 -8.96 5.59
N HIS A 85 14.70 -7.69 5.89
CA HIS A 85 13.94 -6.75 5.07
C HIS A 85 12.59 -7.30 4.63
N LYS A 86 11.86 -7.91 5.58
CA LYS A 86 10.56 -8.55 5.36
C LYS A 86 9.49 -7.91 6.24
N LEU A 87 8.37 -7.54 5.63
CA LEU A 87 7.21 -6.95 6.28
C LEU A 87 6.05 -7.92 6.20
N PHE A 88 5.37 -8.13 7.33
CA PHE A 88 4.25 -9.07 7.48
C PHE A 88 3.05 -8.37 8.08
N TRP A 89 1.84 -8.70 7.61
CA TRP A 89 0.58 -8.35 8.26
C TRP A 89 -0.56 -9.20 7.72
N ALA A 90 -1.64 -9.30 8.46
CA ALA A 90 -2.84 -9.95 7.99
C ALA A 90 -4.08 -9.09 8.22
N GLU A 91 -4.91 -8.99 7.20
CA GLU A 91 -6.16 -8.24 7.18
C GLU A 91 -7.35 -9.18 7.34
N LYS A 92 -8.33 -8.73 8.13
CA LYS A 92 -9.64 -9.35 8.25
C LYS A 92 -10.61 -8.62 7.35
N LEU A 93 -11.11 -9.29 6.32
CA LEU A 93 -12.00 -8.73 5.31
C LEU A 93 -13.37 -9.40 5.34
N LYS A 94 -14.40 -8.62 5.01
CA LYS A 94 -15.75 -9.11 4.74
C LYS A 94 -16.16 -8.73 3.32
N PHE A 95 -16.66 -9.71 2.56
CA PHE A 95 -17.12 -9.51 1.19
C PHE A 95 -18.65 -9.60 1.11
N GLY A 96 -19.28 -8.56 0.56
CA GLY A 96 -20.74 -8.50 0.38
C GLY A 96 -21.50 -8.68 1.68
N ASP A 97 -22.68 -9.29 1.58
CA ASP A 97 -23.56 -9.60 2.72
C ASP A 97 -23.32 -11.00 3.31
N GLY A 98 -22.25 -11.69 2.85
CA GLY A 98 -21.89 -13.03 3.34
C GLY A 98 -21.51 -13.02 4.83
N GLU A 99 -21.73 -14.14 5.51
CA GLU A 99 -21.35 -14.32 6.92
C GLU A 99 -19.86 -14.66 7.09
N GLY A 100 -19.22 -15.16 6.02
CA GLY A 100 -17.80 -15.57 6.04
C GLY A 100 -16.84 -14.41 6.08
N LEU A 101 -15.77 -14.56 6.85
CA LEU A 101 -14.64 -13.62 6.88
C LEU A 101 -13.47 -14.19 6.10
N THR A 102 -12.82 -13.35 5.32
CA THR A 102 -11.65 -13.71 4.53
C THR A 102 -10.39 -13.17 5.21
N LEU A 103 -9.39 -14.01 5.28
CA LEU A 103 -8.03 -13.67 5.66
C LEU A 103 -7.23 -13.27 4.41
N ASN A 104 -6.60 -12.11 4.46
CA ASN A 104 -5.60 -11.70 3.49
C ASN A 104 -4.26 -11.52 4.21
N TYR A 105 -3.40 -12.53 4.11
CA TYR A 105 -2.08 -12.52 4.73
C TYR A 105 -1.07 -11.94 3.74
N ASN A 106 -0.44 -10.86 4.12
CA ASN A 106 0.43 -10.08 3.26
C ASN A 106 1.89 -10.18 3.72
N VAL A 107 2.77 -10.43 2.76
CA VAL A 107 4.21 -10.30 2.95
C VAL A 107 4.81 -9.41 1.87
N ARG A 108 5.79 -8.60 2.26
CA ARG A 108 6.66 -7.87 1.34
C ARG A 108 8.10 -8.25 1.65
N VAL A 109 8.82 -8.68 0.63
CA VAL A 109 10.28 -8.87 0.71
C VAL A 109 10.90 -7.70 -0.04
N LEU A 110 11.62 -6.84 0.67
CA LEU A 110 12.20 -5.64 0.07
C LEU A 110 13.49 -6.00 -0.66
N GLY A 111 13.67 -5.40 -1.82
CA GLY A 111 14.86 -5.52 -2.65
C GLY A 111 15.43 -4.17 -3.03
N ARG A 112 16.49 -4.18 -3.84
CA ARG A 112 17.21 -3.00 -4.30
C ARG A 112 16.32 -2.03 -5.10
N ALA A 113 15.55 -2.54 -6.06
CA ALA A 113 14.80 -1.72 -7.02
C ALA A 113 13.28 -1.89 -6.91
N GLY A 114 12.80 -2.58 -5.87
CA GLY A 114 11.39 -2.86 -5.66
C GLY A 114 11.18 -3.91 -4.59
N HIS A 115 10.02 -4.53 -4.60
CA HIS A 115 9.71 -5.56 -3.60
C HIS A 115 8.88 -6.71 -4.19
N LEU A 116 9.09 -7.88 -3.64
CA LEU A 116 8.24 -9.05 -3.90
C LEU A 116 7.01 -8.96 -3.00
N VAL A 117 5.85 -9.23 -3.59
CA VAL A 117 4.56 -9.33 -2.91
C VAL A 117 4.19 -10.79 -2.82
N VAL A 118 3.94 -11.28 -1.63
CA VAL A 118 3.39 -12.61 -1.39
C VAL A 118 2.08 -12.44 -0.63
N GLN A 119 0.98 -12.91 -1.21
CA GLN A 119 -0.35 -12.86 -0.62
C GLN A 119 -0.88 -14.26 -0.37
N GLY A 120 -1.03 -14.62 0.89
CA GLY A 120 -1.74 -15.83 1.32
C GLY A 120 -3.22 -15.52 1.50
N VAL A 121 -4.08 -16.34 0.92
CA VAL A 121 -5.54 -16.21 1.01
C VAL A 121 -6.13 -17.46 1.62
N GLY A 122 -7.10 -17.28 2.52
CA GLY A 122 -7.80 -18.35 3.21
C GLY A 122 -8.97 -17.84 4.04
N GLY A 123 -9.62 -18.73 4.79
CA GLY A 123 -10.59 -18.37 5.82
C GLY A 123 -9.90 -17.88 7.11
N MET A 124 -10.64 -17.17 7.96
CA MET A 124 -10.09 -16.66 9.23
C MET A 124 -9.61 -17.77 10.17
N GLU A 125 -10.25 -18.92 10.14
CA GLU A 125 -9.87 -20.12 10.90
C GLU A 125 -8.52 -20.71 10.46
N GLN A 126 -8.06 -20.36 9.26
CA GLN A 126 -6.82 -20.85 8.67
C GLN A 126 -5.62 -19.91 8.92
N LEU A 127 -5.76 -18.86 9.73
CA LEU A 127 -4.69 -17.88 9.98
C LEU A 127 -3.35 -18.54 10.34
N ALA A 128 -3.36 -19.47 11.29
CA ALA A 128 -2.14 -20.15 11.72
C ALA A 128 -1.52 -21.00 10.59
N GLU A 129 -2.34 -21.66 9.78
CA GLU A 129 -1.90 -22.43 8.63
C GLU A 129 -1.30 -21.54 7.54
N VAL A 130 -2.02 -20.47 7.17
CA VAL A 130 -1.56 -19.50 6.16
C VAL A 130 -0.25 -18.85 6.59
N ALA A 131 -0.14 -18.43 7.86
CA ALA A 131 1.08 -17.85 8.40
C ALA A 131 2.26 -18.84 8.34
N ALA A 132 2.07 -20.10 8.78
CA ALA A 132 3.11 -21.12 8.76
C ALA A 132 3.59 -21.43 7.33
N ARG A 133 2.67 -21.58 6.38
CA ARG A 133 2.98 -21.84 4.97
C ARG A 133 3.72 -20.67 4.33
N ASN A 134 3.29 -19.42 4.61
CA ASN A 134 4.01 -18.25 4.11
C ASN A 134 5.42 -18.15 4.71
N GLN A 135 5.63 -18.44 6.00
CA GLN A 135 6.95 -18.46 6.61
C GLN A 135 7.86 -19.52 5.98
N GLU A 136 7.33 -20.71 5.66
CA GLU A 136 8.10 -21.76 4.96
C GLU A 136 8.55 -21.29 3.56
N LEU A 137 7.62 -20.72 2.78
CA LEU A 137 7.93 -20.16 1.46
C LEU A 137 8.98 -19.05 1.54
N LEU A 138 8.94 -18.23 2.59
CA LEU A 138 9.87 -17.11 2.77
C LEU A 138 11.28 -17.53 3.20
N ARG A 139 11.47 -18.74 3.73
CA ARG A 139 12.81 -19.27 4.01
C ARG A 139 13.62 -19.48 2.74
N VAL A 140 12.96 -19.78 1.63
CA VAL A 140 13.57 -20.02 0.33
C VAL A 140 13.41 -18.86 -0.64
N THR A 141 12.84 -17.74 -0.16
CA THR A 141 12.59 -16.54 -0.97
C THR A 141 13.62 -15.48 -0.62
N GLU A 142 14.55 -15.24 -1.55
CA GLU A 142 15.58 -14.21 -1.44
C GLU A 142 15.84 -13.55 -2.78
N PHE A 143 16.28 -12.29 -2.75
CA PHE A 143 16.81 -11.65 -3.94
C PHE A 143 18.22 -12.15 -4.25
N VAL A 144 18.51 -12.36 -5.53
CA VAL A 144 19.85 -12.71 -6.00
C VAL A 144 20.82 -11.54 -5.77
N SER A 145 22.12 -11.83 -5.75
CA SER A 145 23.17 -10.81 -5.68
C SER A 145 22.98 -9.75 -6.80
N GLY A 146 23.17 -8.50 -6.46
CA GLY A 146 22.90 -7.35 -7.30
C GLY A 146 21.47 -6.79 -7.19
N GLN A 147 20.53 -7.51 -6.52
CA GLN A 147 19.14 -7.10 -6.33
C GLN A 147 18.71 -7.08 -4.85
N ARG A 148 19.64 -7.29 -3.92
CA ARG A 148 19.34 -7.28 -2.49
C ARG A 148 19.10 -5.88 -1.98
N TYR A 149 18.37 -5.74 -0.89
CA TYR A 149 18.01 -4.45 -0.30
C TYR A 149 19.22 -3.57 0.02
N GLU A 150 20.24 -4.16 0.67
CA GLU A 150 21.48 -3.49 1.07
C GLU A 150 22.39 -3.08 -0.10
N GLU A 151 22.13 -3.56 -1.30
CA GLU A 151 22.89 -3.24 -2.52
C GLU A 151 22.35 -1.98 -3.22
N PHE A 152 21.39 -1.27 -2.61
CA PHE A 152 20.88 0.01 -3.10
C PHE A 152 21.99 1.06 -3.23
N ASN A 153 21.94 1.82 -4.34
CA ASN A 153 22.85 2.93 -4.58
C ASN A 153 22.08 4.19 -4.98
N ALA A 154 22.13 5.20 -4.10
CA ALA A 154 21.39 6.44 -4.28
C ALA A 154 21.79 7.27 -5.51
N ASP A 155 22.96 7.02 -6.11
CA ASP A 155 23.43 7.80 -7.26
C ASP A 155 22.70 7.44 -8.56
N TYR A 156 22.14 6.20 -8.66
CA TYR A 156 21.51 5.72 -9.89
C TYR A 156 20.29 4.84 -9.71
N ASP A 157 19.99 4.39 -8.49
CA ASP A 157 18.80 3.59 -8.25
C ASP A 157 17.57 4.46 -7.97
N LYS A 158 16.41 4.01 -8.46
CA LYS A 158 15.16 4.69 -8.21
C LYS A 158 14.70 4.44 -6.77
N VAL A 159 14.26 5.49 -6.09
CA VAL A 159 13.63 5.42 -4.77
C VAL A 159 12.11 5.39 -4.92
N ALA A 160 11.42 4.56 -4.14
CA ALA A 160 9.98 4.56 -4.05
C ALA A 160 9.46 5.88 -3.46
N THR A 161 8.26 6.27 -3.83
CA THR A 161 7.64 7.53 -3.33
C THR A 161 6.97 7.37 -1.96
N TYR A 162 7.13 6.22 -1.33
CA TYR A 162 6.55 5.85 -0.05
C TYR A 162 7.49 4.91 0.72
N GLY A 163 7.36 4.89 2.05
CA GLY A 163 8.05 3.97 2.94
C GLY A 163 7.15 2.79 3.38
N ILE A 164 7.47 2.19 4.52
CA ILE A 164 6.78 1.00 5.08
C ILE A 164 5.25 1.21 5.20
N GLY A 165 4.81 2.37 5.68
CA GLY A 165 3.38 2.68 5.78
C GLY A 165 2.65 2.64 4.43
N GLY A 166 3.29 3.11 3.38
CA GLY A 166 2.74 3.08 2.03
C GLY A 166 2.66 1.67 1.44
N LEU A 167 3.59 0.78 1.79
CA LEU A 167 3.51 -0.64 1.41
C LEU A 167 2.26 -1.32 1.99
N ILE A 168 1.97 -1.05 3.25
CA ILE A 168 0.80 -1.61 3.95
C ILE A 168 -0.49 -1.04 3.37
N ALA A 169 -0.54 0.28 3.17
CA ALA A 169 -1.70 0.96 2.58
C ALA A 169 -1.95 0.65 1.10
N GLY A 170 -1.06 -0.13 0.45
CA GLY A 170 -1.21 -0.51 -0.95
C GLY A 170 -0.82 0.58 -1.95
N GLY A 171 0.34 1.21 -1.80
CA GLY A 171 1.01 2.13 -2.76
C GLY A 171 0.14 3.20 -3.43
N ILE A 172 -0.95 2.81 -4.06
CA ILE A 172 -1.91 3.71 -4.74
C ILE A 172 -2.67 4.58 -3.74
N ALA A 173 -3.08 4.03 -2.60
CA ALA A 173 -3.75 4.77 -1.53
C ALA A 173 -2.79 5.76 -0.86
N ALA A 174 -1.51 5.40 -0.70
CA ALA A 174 -0.47 6.29 -0.23
C ALA A 174 -0.24 7.46 -1.19
N LYS A 175 -0.25 7.20 -2.51
CA LYS A 175 -0.17 8.26 -3.54
C LYS A 175 -1.37 9.20 -3.49
N ALA A 176 -2.59 8.66 -3.37
CA ALA A 176 -3.81 9.48 -3.26
C ALA A 176 -3.82 10.36 -1.99
N GLY A 177 -3.41 9.80 -0.85
CA GLY A 177 -3.26 10.56 0.40
C GLY A 177 -2.18 11.63 0.34
N LEU A 178 -1.04 11.35 -0.30
CA LEU A 178 0.01 12.34 -0.54
C LEU A 178 -0.48 13.48 -1.44
N PHE A 179 -1.17 13.18 -2.53
CA PHE A 179 -1.76 14.22 -3.40
C PHE A 179 -2.84 15.04 -2.70
N ALA A 180 -3.67 14.43 -1.84
CA ALA A 180 -4.65 15.15 -1.05
C ALA A 180 -4.00 16.10 -0.04
N LYS A 181 -2.94 15.67 0.66
CA LYS A 181 -2.15 16.51 1.57
C LYS A 181 -1.44 17.64 0.80
N LEU A 182 -0.86 17.34 -0.35
CA LEU A 182 -0.22 18.35 -1.20
C LEU A 182 -1.22 19.36 -1.74
N ALA A 183 -2.41 18.93 -2.17
CA ALA A 183 -3.48 19.80 -2.61
C ALA A 183 -3.99 20.71 -1.46
N LEU A 184 -4.05 20.19 -0.23
CA LEU A 184 -4.39 20.97 0.95
C LEU A 184 -3.33 22.03 1.27
N LEU A 185 -2.05 21.65 1.22
CA LEU A 185 -0.92 22.58 1.40
C LEU A 185 -0.91 23.67 0.32
N LEU A 186 -1.17 23.32 -0.94
CA LEU A 186 -1.27 24.27 -2.04
C LEU A 186 -2.47 25.22 -1.83
N LYS A 187 -3.63 24.73 -1.38
CA LYS A 187 -4.79 25.59 -1.05
C LYS A 187 -4.48 26.59 0.07
N VAL A 188 -3.72 26.16 1.08
CA VAL A 188 -3.30 27.03 2.19
C VAL A 188 -2.25 28.05 1.73
N ALA A 189 -1.27 27.62 0.93
CA ALA A 189 -0.20 28.47 0.42
C ALA A 189 -0.68 29.47 -0.65
N LEU A 190 -1.68 29.12 -1.47
CA LEU A 190 -2.21 29.99 -2.50
C LEU A 190 -2.98 31.19 -1.93
N LYS A 191 -3.62 31.08 -0.76
CA LYS A 191 -4.37 32.19 -0.14
C LYS A 191 -3.49 33.42 0.12
N PRO A 192 -2.34 33.35 0.81
CA PRO A 192 -1.49 34.53 1.02
C PRO A 192 -0.86 35.05 -0.28
N ILE A 193 -0.58 34.18 -1.26
CA ILE A 193 -0.05 34.59 -2.56
C ILE A 193 -1.07 35.42 -3.34
N LEU A 194 -2.33 34.98 -3.40
CA LEU A 194 -3.39 35.73 -4.05
C LEU A 194 -3.66 37.07 -3.36
N VAL A 195 -3.66 37.11 -2.03
CA VAL A 195 -3.81 38.37 -1.27
C VAL A 195 -2.64 39.29 -1.56
N GLY A 196 -1.40 38.81 -1.57
CA GLY A 196 -0.21 39.58 -1.92
C GLY A 196 -0.28 40.18 -3.33
N LEU A 197 -0.70 39.39 -4.32
CA LEU A 197 -0.90 39.86 -5.70
C LEU A 197 -1.99 40.93 -5.81
N CYS A 198 -3.11 40.79 -5.09
CA CYS A 198 -4.16 41.79 -5.05
C CYS A 198 -3.68 43.12 -4.42
N VAL A 199 -2.88 43.07 -3.35
CA VAL A 199 -2.32 44.25 -2.70
C VAL A 199 -1.32 44.96 -3.62
N ILE A 200 -0.45 44.22 -4.31
CA ILE A 200 0.52 44.79 -5.28
C ILE A 200 -0.25 45.38 -6.47
N GLY A 201 -1.24 44.68 -7.02
CA GLY A 201 -2.07 45.16 -8.12
C GLY A 201 -2.81 46.47 -7.77
N ALA A 202 -3.41 46.56 -6.56
CA ALA A 202 -4.06 47.76 -6.06
C ALA A 202 -3.08 48.92 -5.86
N GLY A 203 -1.83 48.63 -5.38
CA GLY A 203 -0.77 49.62 -5.26
C GLY A 203 -0.36 50.20 -6.60
N ILE A 204 -0.18 49.36 -7.60
CA ILE A 204 0.21 49.79 -8.96
C ILE A 204 -0.92 50.59 -9.61
N ALA A 205 -2.18 50.17 -9.49
CA ALA A 205 -3.34 50.89 -10.00
C ALA A 205 -3.43 52.32 -9.40
N LYS A 206 -3.16 52.47 -8.10
CA LYS A 206 -3.18 53.78 -7.41
C LYS A 206 -2.07 54.71 -7.89
N ILE A 207 -0.91 54.19 -8.30
CA ILE A 207 0.19 54.99 -8.89
C ILE A 207 -0.21 55.52 -10.28
N PHE A 208 -0.89 54.72 -11.07
CA PHE A 208 -1.33 55.13 -12.43
C PHE A 208 -2.59 56.00 -12.48
N THR A 209 -3.47 55.89 -11.50
CA THR A 209 -4.69 56.71 -11.44
C THR A 209 -4.53 58.01 -10.63
N GLY A 210 -3.49 58.13 -9.84
CA GLY A 210 -3.19 59.35 -9.03
C GLY A 210 -2.48 60.48 -9.73
N ARG A 211 -2.31 60.42 -11.05
CA ARG A 211 -1.66 61.48 -11.86
C ARG A 211 -2.74 62.19 -12.69
N LYS A 212 -3.54 63.03 -12.05
CA LYS A 212 -4.25 64.12 -12.64
C LYS A 212 -4.04 65.39 -11.80
#